data_1a61df48d0b247f9dd5904288c220488
#
_entry.id   1a61df48d0b247f9dd5904288c220488
#
_cell.length_a   1.000
_cell.length_b   1.000
_cell.length_c   1.000
_cell.angle_alpha   90.00
_cell.angle_beta   90.00
_cell.angle_gamma   90.00
#
_symmetry.space_group_name_H-M   'P 1'
#
loop_
_entity.id
_entity.type
_entity.pdbx_description
1 polymer ?
#
loop_
_entity_poly.entity_id
_entity_poly.type
_entity_poly.pdbx_seq_one_letter_code
_entity_poly.pdbx_strand_id
1 'polypeptide(L)'
;TPRSGLTVQLCGDAHLSNFGVFATPERHLIFDINDFDETLPGPWEWDVKRLVASMAVAGRSIGATRAQRERICLETTAGYRTAMREFAGRRNLDVFYSRLDADDLAGQLGGELTKPMRKRLETTLAKARTADSAKALRKLTRMVDGERRIISDPPLIEPIGELLTEDEAETAHEVIAEAIERYRADLHPDRRAALEQFRLIQLARKVVGVGSVGTRAWIGLLLGRDDDDPLFLQFKQAEPSVLEAFAGASEEPTHGARVVAGQRLMQAGSDIFLGSTQVEFPGAGGTRD
;
A
#
# COMPACT_ATOMS: atom_id res chain seq x y z
N THR A 1 1.80 -27.47 -12.00
CA THR A 1 2.73 -27.52 -10.84
C THR A 1 2.04 -28.20 -9.67
N PRO A 2 2.76 -29.00 -8.84
CA PRO A 2 2.18 -29.60 -7.64
C PRO A 2 1.55 -28.53 -6.74
N ARG A 3 0.40 -28.84 -6.14
CA ARG A 3 -0.30 -28.01 -5.14
C ARG A 3 -0.50 -28.84 -3.89
N SER A 4 -0.36 -28.23 -2.72
CA SER A 4 -0.63 -28.90 -1.44
C SER A 4 -2.13 -29.07 -1.16
N GLY A 5 -2.97 -28.30 -1.83
CA GLY A 5 -4.40 -28.21 -1.55
C GLY A 5 -4.74 -27.22 -0.42
N LEU A 6 -3.74 -26.56 0.18
CA LEU A 6 -3.96 -25.55 1.22
C LEU A 6 -4.29 -24.20 0.59
N THR A 7 -5.43 -23.64 0.96
CA THR A 7 -5.87 -22.29 0.60
C THR A 7 -5.60 -21.36 1.80
N VAL A 8 -5.01 -20.21 1.51
CA VAL A 8 -4.72 -19.13 2.49
C VAL A 8 -5.07 -17.78 1.87
N GLN A 9 -5.12 -16.74 2.70
CA GLN A 9 -5.13 -15.38 2.14
C GLN A 9 -3.79 -15.10 1.47
N LEU A 10 -3.83 -14.67 0.20
CA LEU A 10 -2.68 -14.22 -0.57
C LEU A 10 -2.62 -12.69 -0.56
N CYS A 11 -1.42 -12.11 -0.66
CA CYS A 11 -1.33 -10.71 -1.08
C CYS A 11 -1.58 -10.57 -2.60
N GLY A 12 -1.35 -11.65 -3.36
CA GLY A 12 -1.71 -11.82 -4.77
C GLY A 12 -0.63 -11.40 -5.75
N ASP A 13 0.23 -10.43 -5.41
CA ASP A 13 1.39 -10.02 -6.19
C ASP A 13 2.64 -9.85 -5.32
N ALA A 14 3.09 -10.92 -4.68
CA ALA A 14 4.22 -10.98 -3.76
C ALA A 14 5.58 -10.79 -4.47
N HIS A 15 5.77 -9.72 -5.24
CA HIS A 15 7.07 -9.44 -5.85
C HIS A 15 7.99 -8.64 -4.91
N LEU A 16 9.30 -8.68 -5.17
CA LEU A 16 10.31 -8.06 -4.29
C LEU A 16 10.03 -6.60 -3.92
N SER A 17 9.54 -5.78 -4.86
CA SER A 17 9.26 -4.36 -4.59
C SER A 17 7.95 -4.12 -3.84
N ASN A 18 7.14 -5.17 -3.60
CA ASN A 18 5.94 -5.09 -2.79
C ASN A 18 6.21 -5.23 -1.28
N PHE A 19 7.47 -5.37 -0.90
CA PHE A 19 7.91 -5.40 0.49
C PHE A 19 8.64 -4.11 0.82
N GLY A 20 8.28 -3.47 1.92
CA GLY A 20 8.87 -2.19 2.29
C GLY A 20 8.73 -1.84 3.75
N VAL A 21 9.27 -0.68 4.11
CA VAL A 21 9.23 -0.16 5.48
C VAL A 21 8.18 0.95 5.55
N PHE A 22 7.28 0.86 6.52
CA PHE A 22 6.32 1.89 6.85
C PHE A 22 6.04 1.96 8.37
N ALA A 23 5.39 3.03 8.81
CA ALA A 23 5.04 3.22 10.21
C ALA A 23 3.67 2.62 10.52
N THR A 24 3.55 1.85 11.62
CA THR A 24 2.26 1.44 12.18
C THR A 24 1.53 2.62 12.83
N PRO A 25 0.25 2.46 13.20
CA PRO A 25 -0.48 3.47 13.98
C PRO A 25 0.25 3.89 15.27
N GLU A 26 0.96 2.96 15.91
CA GLU A 26 1.77 3.21 17.11
C GLU A 26 3.13 3.84 16.81
N ARG A 27 3.40 4.23 15.54
CA ARG A 27 4.64 4.86 15.09
C ARG A 27 5.88 3.96 15.14
N HIS A 28 5.71 2.63 15.18
CA HIS A 28 6.79 1.69 14.96
C HIS A 28 7.06 1.51 13.47
N LEU A 29 8.32 1.53 13.06
CA LEU A 29 8.69 1.15 11.70
C LEU A 29 8.75 -0.35 11.57
N ILE A 30 7.95 -0.90 10.68
CA ILE A 30 7.95 -2.33 10.36
C ILE A 30 8.30 -2.54 8.88
N PHE A 31 8.85 -3.72 8.57
CA PHE A 31 9.03 -4.20 7.22
C PHE A 31 7.93 -5.21 6.91
N ASP A 32 7.08 -4.90 5.95
CA ASP A 32 5.92 -5.73 5.63
C ASP A 32 5.48 -5.54 4.17
N ILE A 33 4.37 -6.14 3.77
CA ILE A 33 3.77 -6.03 2.44
C ILE A 33 3.06 -4.68 2.32
N ASN A 34 3.27 -4.00 1.17
CA ASN A 34 2.74 -2.65 0.93
C ASN A 34 1.47 -2.61 0.08
N ASP A 35 1.27 -3.58 -0.81
CA ASP A 35 0.22 -3.53 -1.81
C ASP A 35 -0.57 -4.84 -1.82
N PHE A 36 -1.90 -4.71 -1.82
CA PHE A 36 -2.88 -5.79 -1.73
C PHE A 36 -3.94 -5.72 -2.85
N ASP A 37 -3.68 -4.98 -3.92
CA ASP A 37 -4.66 -4.82 -5.02
C ASP A 37 -5.13 -6.18 -5.58
N GLU A 38 -4.26 -7.20 -5.56
CA GLU A 38 -4.55 -8.53 -6.05
C GLU A 38 -4.88 -9.57 -4.96
N THR A 39 -5.05 -9.12 -3.71
CA THR A 39 -5.30 -10.03 -2.58
C THR A 39 -6.55 -10.90 -2.80
N LEU A 40 -6.45 -12.20 -2.53
CA LEU A 40 -7.55 -13.16 -2.68
C LEU A 40 -7.20 -14.45 -1.93
N PRO A 41 -8.17 -15.21 -1.39
CA PRO A 41 -7.92 -16.57 -0.94
C PRO A 41 -7.47 -17.46 -2.11
N GLY A 42 -6.36 -18.20 -1.91
CA GLY A 42 -5.81 -19.05 -2.96
C GLY A 42 -4.69 -19.97 -2.50
N PRO A 43 -4.09 -20.76 -3.39
CA PRO A 43 -2.97 -21.64 -3.06
C PRO A 43 -1.76 -20.84 -2.58
N TRP A 44 -1.30 -21.08 -1.35
CA TRP A 44 -0.16 -20.35 -0.75
C TRP A 44 1.10 -20.36 -1.64
N GLU A 45 1.26 -21.37 -2.46
CA GLU A 45 2.39 -21.51 -3.37
C GLU A 45 2.46 -20.40 -4.43
N TRP A 46 1.37 -19.67 -4.68
CA TRP A 46 1.37 -18.62 -5.69
C TRP A 46 2.20 -17.43 -5.25
N ASP A 47 2.01 -16.94 -4.03
CA ASP A 47 2.81 -15.84 -3.50
C ASP A 47 4.29 -16.20 -3.40
N VAL A 48 4.61 -17.41 -2.90
CA VAL A 48 5.99 -17.87 -2.83
C VAL A 48 6.64 -17.98 -4.22
N LYS A 49 5.93 -18.53 -5.22
CA LYS A 49 6.41 -18.61 -6.60
C LYS A 49 6.61 -17.22 -7.20
N ARG A 50 5.69 -16.28 -6.93
CA ARG A 50 5.79 -14.91 -7.40
C ARG A 50 7.01 -14.20 -6.83
N LEU A 51 7.27 -14.38 -5.53
CA LEU A 51 8.46 -13.86 -4.87
C LEU A 51 9.74 -14.44 -5.48
N VAL A 52 9.83 -15.77 -5.57
CA VAL A 52 11.01 -16.45 -6.14
C VAL A 52 11.25 -16.02 -7.59
N ALA A 53 10.21 -15.89 -8.39
CA ALA A 53 10.33 -15.41 -9.78
C ALA A 53 10.88 -13.98 -9.81
N SER A 54 10.40 -13.09 -8.95
CA SER A 54 10.91 -11.72 -8.87
C SER A 54 12.36 -11.65 -8.41
N MET A 55 12.76 -12.50 -7.47
CA MET A 55 14.16 -12.64 -7.04
C MET A 55 15.08 -13.13 -8.18
N ALA A 56 14.60 -14.07 -8.99
CA ALA A 56 15.36 -14.52 -10.17
C ALA A 56 15.54 -13.40 -11.20
N VAL A 57 14.50 -12.57 -11.42
CA VAL A 57 14.56 -11.40 -12.31
C VAL A 57 15.49 -10.33 -11.74
N ALA A 58 15.38 -10.03 -10.44
CA ALA A 58 16.29 -9.10 -9.76
C ALA A 58 17.75 -9.56 -9.87
N GLY A 59 18.01 -10.86 -9.68
CA GLY A 59 19.33 -11.43 -9.87
C GLY A 59 19.89 -11.22 -11.30
N ARG A 60 19.03 -11.29 -12.32
CA ARG A 60 19.45 -10.97 -13.71
C ARG A 60 19.77 -9.48 -13.87
N SER A 61 18.96 -8.61 -13.32
CA SER A 61 19.15 -7.15 -13.46
C SER A 61 20.46 -6.65 -12.84
N ILE A 62 20.98 -7.34 -11.81
CA ILE A 62 22.28 -7.03 -11.19
C ILE A 62 23.45 -7.83 -11.77
N GLY A 63 23.25 -8.58 -12.86
CA GLY A 63 24.29 -9.35 -13.53
C GLY A 63 24.73 -10.63 -12.79
N ALA A 64 23.91 -11.17 -11.89
CA ALA A 64 24.23 -12.42 -11.20
C ALA A 64 24.35 -13.60 -12.17
N THR A 65 25.32 -14.48 -11.97
CA THR A 65 25.50 -15.71 -12.75
C THR A 65 24.32 -16.65 -12.57
N ARG A 66 24.17 -17.66 -13.44
CA ARG A 66 23.14 -18.67 -13.30
C ARG A 66 23.17 -19.37 -11.94
N ALA A 67 24.34 -19.79 -11.49
CA ALA A 67 24.50 -20.45 -10.20
C ALA A 67 24.09 -19.55 -9.01
N GLN A 68 24.46 -18.26 -9.07
CA GLN A 68 24.03 -17.28 -8.06
C GLN A 68 22.51 -17.10 -8.04
N ARG A 69 21.85 -17.01 -9.20
CA ARG A 69 20.38 -16.91 -9.27
C ARG A 69 19.68 -18.17 -8.74
N GLU A 70 20.18 -19.34 -9.10
CA GLU A 70 19.68 -20.61 -8.55
C GLU A 70 19.81 -20.64 -7.03
N ARG A 71 20.93 -20.20 -6.48
CA ARG A 71 21.14 -20.08 -5.04
C ARG A 71 20.15 -19.09 -4.41
N ILE A 72 19.96 -17.89 -4.98
CA ILE A 72 18.98 -16.90 -4.50
C ILE A 72 17.58 -17.52 -4.41
N CYS A 73 17.13 -18.24 -5.44
CA CYS A 73 15.83 -18.89 -5.45
C CYS A 73 15.70 -19.97 -4.34
N LEU A 74 16.74 -20.78 -4.16
CA LEU A 74 16.77 -21.81 -3.12
C LEU A 74 16.76 -21.22 -1.71
N GLU A 75 17.55 -20.18 -1.47
CA GLU A 75 17.60 -19.49 -0.17
C GLU A 75 16.26 -18.79 0.14
N THR A 76 15.62 -18.17 -0.86
CA THR A 76 14.28 -17.56 -0.69
C THR A 76 13.24 -18.59 -0.25
N THR A 77 13.19 -19.76 -0.91
CA THR A 77 12.26 -20.82 -0.54
C THR A 77 12.63 -21.49 0.80
N ALA A 78 13.92 -21.61 1.11
CA ALA A 78 14.39 -22.15 2.38
C ALA A 78 14.01 -21.21 3.54
N GLY A 79 14.18 -19.89 3.36
CA GLY A 79 13.79 -18.87 4.34
C GLY A 79 12.30 -18.93 4.66
N TYR A 80 11.45 -18.95 3.64
CA TYR A 80 10.00 -19.10 3.83
C TYR A 80 9.66 -20.37 4.61
N ARG A 81 10.20 -21.52 4.20
CA ARG A 81 9.96 -22.79 4.87
C ARG A 81 10.41 -22.78 6.33
N THR A 82 11.56 -22.17 6.63
CA THR A 82 12.07 -22.04 8.00
C THR A 82 11.15 -21.19 8.85
N ALA A 83 10.75 -20.01 8.36
CA ALA A 83 9.82 -19.12 9.06
C ALA A 83 8.47 -19.80 9.35
N MET A 84 7.90 -20.53 8.35
CA MET A 84 6.63 -21.24 8.54
C MET A 84 6.74 -22.38 9.58
N ARG A 85 7.88 -23.07 9.69
CA ARG A 85 8.11 -24.05 10.73
C ARG A 85 8.23 -23.44 12.12
N GLU A 86 8.87 -22.28 12.22
CA GLU A 86 8.95 -21.52 13.46
C GLU A 86 7.57 -21.05 13.91
N PHE A 87 6.77 -20.49 13.01
CA PHE A 87 5.40 -20.06 13.30
C PHE A 87 4.51 -21.24 13.72
N ALA A 88 4.65 -22.39 13.07
CA ALA A 88 3.90 -23.58 13.44
C ALA A 88 4.18 -24.09 14.85
N GLY A 89 5.33 -23.74 15.44
CA GLY A 89 5.69 -24.04 16.83
C GLY A 89 5.27 -22.99 17.85
N ARG A 90 4.74 -21.83 17.41
CA ARG A 90 4.33 -20.73 18.30
C ARG A 90 2.86 -20.82 18.68
N ARG A 91 2.49 -20.13 19.78
CA ARG A 91 1.07 -19.95 20.14
C ARG A 91 0.40 -19.00 19.16
N ASN A 92 -0.90 -19.16 18.95
CA ASN A 92 -1.65 -18.35 17.96
C ASN A 92 -1.51 -16.84 18.19
N LEU A 93 -1.59 -16.36 19.43
CA LEU A 93 -1.40 -14.94 19.72
C LEU A 93 0.04 -14.46 19.49
N ASP A 94 1.04 -15.31 19.73
CA ASP A 94 2.43 -14.98 19.44
C ASP A 94 2.68 -14.86 17.92
N VAL A 95 1.96 -15.64 17.10
CA VAL A 95 1.95 -15.49 15.65
C VAL A 95 1.21 -14.22 15.23
N PHE A 96 0.04 -13.97 15.80
CA PHE A 96 -0.77 -12.79 15.49
C PHE A 96 -0.03 -11.47 15.77
N TYR A 97 0.72 -11.40 16.88
CA TYR A 97 1.52 -10.22 17.24
C TYR A 97 2.93 -10.20 16.61
N SER A 98 3.26 -11.21 15.80
CA SER A 98 4.57 -11.23 15.14
C SER A 98 4.67 -10.12 14.10
N ARG A 99 5.74 -9.35 14.20
CA ARG A 99 6.07 -8.29 13.24
C ARG A 99 7.57 -8.26 13.02
N LEU A 100 8.00 -7.72 11.93
CA LEU A 100 9.41 -7.51 11.62
C LEU A 100 9.75 -6.04 11.81
N ASP A 101 10.23 -5.68 12.98
CA ASP A 101 10.68 -4.32 13.26
C ASP A 101 11.89 -3.97 12.37
N ALA A 102 11.85 -2.80 11.74
CA ALA A 102 12.86 -2.39 10.77
C ALA A 102 14.26 -2.21 11.40
N ASP A 103 14.31 -1.85 12.68
CA ASP A 103 15.55 -1.73 13.43
C ASP A 103 16.16 -3.10 13.75
N ASP A 104 15.34 -4.06 14.14
CA ASP A 104 15.77 -5.45 14.38
C ASP A 104 16.28 -6.09 13.10
N LEU A 105 15.58 -5.88 11.97
CA LEU A 105 16.03 -6.33 10.66
C LEU A 105 17.38 -5.71 10.28
N ALA A 106 17.54 -4.41 10.50
CA ALA A 106 18.82 -3.72 10.23
C ALA A 106 19.95 -4.25 11.10
N GLY A 107 19.66 -4.58 12.37
CA GLY A 107 20.61 -5.21 13.29
C GLY A 107 21.04 -6.60 12.81
N GLN A 108 20.09 -7.44 12.43
CA GLN A 108 20.36 -8.80 11.93
C GLN A 108 21.18 -8.77 10.64
N LEU A 109 20.83 -7.91 9.68
CA LEU A 109 21.53 -7.78 8.41
C LEU A 109 22.87 -7.05 8.53
N GLY A 110 23.09 -6.27 9.59
CA GLY A 110 24.24 -5.39 9.73
C GLY A 110 25.60 -6.07 9.64
N GLY A 111 25.70 -7.35 10.04
CA GLY A 111 26.90 -8.18 9.91
C GLY A 111 27.17 -8.67 8.50
N GLU A 112 26.15 -8.80 7.66
CA GLU A 112 26.23 -9.36 6.31
C GLU A 112 26.35 -8.28 5.23
N LEU A 113 25.99 -7.02 5.56
CA LEU A 113 26.01 -5.92 4.62
C LEU A 113 27.39 -5.29 4.48
N THR A 114 27.75 -4.93 3.25
CA THR A 114 28.92 -4.08 3.02
C THR A 114 28.71 -2.68 3.63
N LYS A 115 29.80 -1.96 3.91
CA LYS A 115 29.71 -0.59 4.47
C LYS A 115 28.79 0.36 3.66
N PRO A 116 28.85 0.41 2.30
CA PRO A 116 27.94 1.25 1.51
C PRO A 116 26.47 0.81 1.64
N MET A 117 26.20 -0.50 1.66
CA MET A 117 24.83 -1.02 1.80
C MET A 117 24.26 -0.70 3.17
N ARG A 118 25.04 -0.84 4.25
CA ARG A 118 24.64 -0.47 5.60
C ARG A 118 24.30 1.02 5.68
N LYS A 119 25.17 1.90 5.17
CA LYS A 119 24.90 3.34 5.11
C LYS A 119 23.63 3.68 4.34
N ARG A 120 23.36 2.97 3.24
CA ARG A 120 22.11 3.17 2.47
C ARG A 120 20.90 2.73 3.26
N LEU A 121 20.95 1.59 3.95
CA LEU A 121 19.88 1.11 4.82
C LEU A 121 19.60 2.11 5.95
N GLU A 122 20.62 2.54 6.69
CA GLU A 122 20.49 3.56 7.75
C GLU A 122 19.88 4.86 7.24
N THR A 123 20.31 5.33 6.05
CA THR A 123 19.73 6.52 5.42
C THR A 123 18.27 6.33 5.06
N THR A 124 17.88 5.14 4.58
CA THR A 124 16.49 4.80 4.24
C THR A 124 15.61 4.78 5.49
N LEU A 125 16.07 4.13 6.56
CA LEU A 125 15.36 4.09 7.84
C LEU A 125 15.22 5.49 8.47
N ALA A 126 16.28 6.30 8.44
CA ALA A 126 16.22 7.68 8.92
C ALA A 126 15.21 8.52 8.14
N LYS A 127 15.14 8.34 6.81
CA LYS A 127 14.10 8.99 5.98
C LYS A 127 12.69 8.51 6.31
N ALA A 128 12.51 7.21 6.55
CA ALA A 128 11.23 6.64 6.91
C ALA A 128 10.73 7.18 8.27
N ARG A 129 11.61 7.27 9.27
CA ARG A 129 11.28 7.86 10.60
C ARG A 129 10.84 9.32 10.54
N THR A 130 11.33 10.08 9.56
CA THR A 130 10.99 11.49 9.36
C THR A 130 9.92 11.69 8.29
N ALA A 131 9.33 10.62 7.75
CA ALA A 131 8.22 10.70 6.81
C ALA A 131 6.93 10.95 7.62
N ASP A 132 6.51 12.20 7.66
CA ASP A 132 5.29 12.66 8.31
C ASP A 132 4.44 13.52 7.37
N SER A 133 3.23 13.84 7.79
CA SER A 133 2.31 14.69 7.04
C SER A 133 2.88 16.08 6.79
N ALA A 134 3.64 16.64 7.75
CA ALA A 134 4.24 17.96 7.61
C ALA A 134 5.34 17.99 6.54
N LYS A 135 6.13 16.90 6.42
CA LYS A 135 7.12 16.75 5.33
C LYS A 135 6.43 16.57 3.98
N ALA A 136 5.35 15.76 3.93
CA ALA A 136 4.54 15.61 2.73
C ALA A 136 3.94 16.97 2.32
N LEU A 137 3.43 17.77 3.26
CA LEU A 137 2.91 19.10 3.03
C LEU A 137 3.95 20.01 2.34
N ARG A 138 5.15 20.11 2.90
CA ARG A 138 6.22 20.93 2.32
C ARG A 138 6.66 20.47 0.93
N LYS A 139 6.61 19.16 0.67
CA LYS A 139 7.03 18.58 -0.60
C LYS A 139 5.95 18.65 -1.68
N LEU A 140 4.70 18.46 -1.31
CA LEU A 140 3.58 18.27 -2.23
C LEU A 140 2.72 19.51 -2.41
N THR A 141 2.91 20.57 -1.60
CA THR A 141 2.08 21.77 -1.65
C THR A 141 2.88 23.05 -1.66
N ARG A 142 2.23 24.13 -2.09
CA ARG A 142 2.71 25.52 -2.00
C ARG A 142 1.53 26.45 -1.66
N MET A 143 1.86 27.64 -1.17
CA MET A 143 0.86 28.72 -1.03
C MET A 143 0.63 29.39 -2.39
N VAL A 144 -0.62 29.54 -2.79
CA VAL A 144 -1.07 30.24 -4.00
C VAL A 144 -2.24 31.11 -3.58
N ASP A 145 -2.10 32.42 -3.75
CA ASP A 145 -3.12 33.43 -3.41
C ASP A 145 -3.68 33.29 -1.98
N GLY A 146 -2.81 32.95 -1.02
CA GLY A 146 -3.18 32.77 0.38
C GLY A 146 -3.80 31.42 0.73
N GLU A 147 -3.92 30.51 -0.21
CA GLU A 147 -4.45 29.16 -0.02
C GLU A 147 -3.37 28.09 -0.26
N ARG A 148 -3.43 27.01 0.48
CA ARG A 148 -2.53 25.87 0.29
C ARG A 148 -3.03 24.99 -0.87
N ARG A 149 -2.15 24.76 -1.86
CA ARG A 149 -2.47 24.00 -3.07
C ARG A 149 -1.44 22.91 -3.33
N ILE A 150 -1.90 21.78 -3.90
CA ILE A 150 -1.01 20.69 -4.36
C ILE A 150 -0.19 21.20 -5.55
N ILE A 151 1.12 20.92 -5.55
CA ILE A 151 2.03 21.27 -6.65
C ILE A 151 1.73 20.37 -7.84
N SER A 152 1.54 20.97 -9.01
CA SER A 152 1.50 20.26 -10.29
C SER A 152 2.92 19.81 -10.69
N ASP A 153 3.07 18.52 -10.98
CA ASP A 153 4.32 17.87 -11.44
C ASP A 153 3.97 16.78 -12.48
N PRO A 154 3.49 17.19 -13.67
CA PRO A 154 3.08 16.22 -14.69
C PRO A 154 4.26 15.35 -15.18
N PRO A 155 4.03 14.06 -15.48
CA PRO A 155 2.75 13.33 -15.38
C PRO A 155 2.51 12.69 -14.00
N LEU A 156 3.34 13.00 -12.99
CA LEU A 156 3.33 12.30 -11.70
C LEU A 156 2.23 12.79 -10.76
N ILE A 157 1.98 14.10 -10.74
CA ILE A 157 0.95 14.74 -9.89
C ILE A 157 0.28 15.82 -10.71
N GLU A 158 -1.04 15.72 -10.87
CA GLU A 158 -1.84 16.67 -11.62
C GLU A 158 -3.11 17.02 -10.84
N PRO A 159 -3.22 18.28 -10.33
CA PRO A 159 -4.43 18.75 -9.67
C PRO A 159 -5.67 18.58 -10.55
N ILE A 160 -6.81 18.25 -9.95
CA ILE A 160 -8.02 17.90 -10.70
C ILE A 160 -8.52 19.07 -11.57
N GLY A 161 -8.38 20.31 -11.11
CA GLY A 161 -8.72 21.51 -11.86
C GLY A 161 -7.82 21.82 -13.06
N GLU A 162 -6.67 21.11 -13.22
CA GLU A 162 -5.82 21.21 -14.40
C GLU A 162 -6.13 20.10 -15.43
N LEU A 163 -6.85 19.04 -15.00
CA LEU A 163 -7.19 17.89 -15.83
C LEU A 163 -8.57 17.96 -16.45
N LEU A 164 -9.48 18.68 -15.82
CA LEU A 164 -10.91 18.71 -16.11
C LEU A 164 -11.35 20.16 -16.34
N THR A 165 -12.45 20.35 -17.05
CA THR A 165 -13.14 21.66 -17.10
C THR A 165 -13.65 22.04 -15.70
N GLU A 166 -13.98 23.32 -15.49
CA GLU A 166 -14.50 23.78 -14.18
C GLU A 166 -15.69 22.96 -13.71
N ASP A 167 -16.70 22.75 -14.58
CA ASP A 167 -17.90 21.97 -14.27
C ASP A 167 -17.59 20.50 -13.94
N GLU A 168 -16.69 19.87 -14.69
CA GLU A 168 -16.25 18.49 -14.43
C GLU A 168 -15.45 18.38 -13.13
N ALA A 169 -14.61 19.37 -12.82
CA ALA A 169 -13.82 19.41 -11.61
C ALA A 169 -14.71 19.62 -10.37
N GLU A 170 -15.74 20.46 -10.47
CA GLU A 170 -16.73 20.67 -9.43
C GLU A 170 -17.53 19.37 -9.18
N THR A 171 -18.05 18.74 -10.22
CA THR A 171 -18.75 17.45 -10.14
C THR A 171 -17.88 16.37 -9.51
N ALA A 172 -16.61 16.27 -9.92
CA ALA A 172 -15.70 15.28 -9.33
C ALA A 172 -15.37 15.58 -7.86
N HIS A 173 -15.28 16.85 -7.50
CA HIS A 173 -15.10 17.26 -6.10
C HIS A 173 -16.31 16.88 -5.24
N GLU A 174 -17.53 17.14 -5.70
CA GLU A 174 -18.78 16.77 -5.02
C GLU A 174 -18.88 15.25 -4.81
N VAL A 175 -18.65 14.47 -5.88
CA VAL A 175 -18.69 13.01 -5.84
C VAL A 175 -17.70 12.44 -4.83
N ILE A 176 -16.47 12.97 -4.80
CA ILE A 176 -15.46 12.50 -3.84
C ILE A 176 -15.76 12.98 -2.43
N ALA A 177 -16.26 14.19 -2.26
CA ALA A 177 -16.71 14.68 -0.95
C ALA A 177 -17.83 13.77 -0.37
N GLU A 178 -18.82 13.43 -1.18
CA GLU A 178 -19.87 12.49 -0.77
C GLU A 178 -19.31 11.08 -0.47
N ALA A 179 -18.34 10.61 -1.26
CA ALA A 179 -17.66 9.35 -1.00
C ALA A 179 -16.92 9.36 0.34
N ILE A 180 -16.25 10.46 0.67
CA ILE A 180 -15.56 10.64 1.96
C ILE A 180 -16.58 10.61 3.11
N GLU A 181 -17.76 11.23 2.97
CA GLU A 181 -18.79 11.20 4.01
C GLU A 181 -19.35 9.76 4.21
N ARG A 182 -19.60 9.02 3.12
CA ARG A 182 -20.01 7.61 3.21
C ARG A 182 -18.90 6.77 3.85
N TYR A 183 -17.66 6.94 3.42
CA TYR A 183 -16.51 6.26 4.00
C TYR A 183 -16.35 6.57 5.50
N ARG A 184 -16.54 7.83 5.92
CA ARG A 184 -16.53 8.22 7.35
C ARG A 184 -17.58 7.45 8.14
N ALA A 185 -18.80 7.29 7.59
CA ALA A 185 -19.88 6.57 8.26
C ALA A 185 -19.52 5.11 8.58
N ASP A 186 -18.73 4.48 7.73
CA ASP A 186 -18.31 3.07 7.87
C ASP A 186 -17.07 2.89 8.75
N LEU A 187 -16.37 3.99 9.11
CA LEU A 187 -15.24 3.92 10.03
C LEU A 187 -15.66 3.60 11.46
N HIS A 188 -14.79 2.91 12.18
CA HIS A 188 -14.93 2.75 13.63
C HIS A 188 -15.02 4.13 14.31
N PRO A 189 -15.85 4.31 15.37
CA PRO A 189 -16.17 5.63 15.95
C PRO A 189 -14.96 6.51 16.29
N ASP A 190 -13.88 5.95 16.82
CA ASP A 190 -12.63 6.68 17.15
C ASP A 190 -11.92 7.21 15.90
N ARG A 191 -11.92 6.44 14.80
CA ARG A 191 -11.31 6.82 13.51
C ARG A 191 -12.15 7.87 12.80
N ARG A 192 -13.47 7.72 12.87
CA ARG A 192 -14.43 8.71 12.38
C ARG A 192 -14.21 10.05 13.06
N ALA A 193 -14.22 10.08 14.40
CA ALA A 193 -14.01 11.30 15.16
C ALA A 193 -12.67 11.99 14.83
N ALA A 194 -11.62 11.20 14.56
CA ALA A 194 -10.34 11.75 14.11
C ALA A 194 -10.44 12.37 12.71
N LEU A 195 -11.07 11.68 11.76
CA LEU A 195 -11.18 12.16 10.37
C LEU A 195 -12.14 13.35 10.23
N GLU A 196 -13.16 13.47 11.07
CA GLU A 196 -14.10 14.61 11.13
C GLU A 196 -13.42 15.93 11.47
N GLN A 197 -12.21 15.90 12.04
CA GLN A 197 -11.42 17.11 12.30
C GLN A 197 -10.77 17.69 11.04
N PHE A 198 -10.84 16.98 9.91
CA PHE A 198 -10.18 17.36 8.66
C PHE A 198 -11.18 17.68 7.57
N ARG A 199 -10.90 18.74 6.82
CA ARG A 199 -11.69 19.22 5.68
C ARG A 199 -10.90 18.98 4.39
N LEU A 200 -11.55 18.38 3.38
CA LEU A 200 -10.96 18.22 2.04
C LEU A 200 -10.74 19.60 1.40
N ILE A 201 -9.52 19.83 0.92
CA ILE A 201 -9.12 21.09 0.28
C ILE A 201 -8.96 20.89 -1.22
N GLN A 202 -8.24 19.85 -1.63
CA GLN A 202 -7.94 19.63 -3.03
C GLN A 202 -7.68 18.16 -3.33
N LEU A 203 -7.96 17.78 -4.55
CA LEU A 203 -7.67 16.48 -5.13
C LEU A 203 -6.66 16.61 -6.26
N ALA A 204 -5.78 15.64 -6.38
CA ALA A 204 -4.87 15.51 -7.51
C ALA A 204 -4.76 14.05 -7.94
N ARG A 205 -4.69 13.82 -9.25
CA ARG A 205 -4.30 12.53 -9.78
C ARG A 205 -2.83 12.28 -9.44
N LYS A 206 -2.50 11.06 -9.02
CA LYS A 206 -1.13 10.69 -8.72
C LYS A 206 -0.80 9.36 -9.38
N VAL A 207 0.22 9.35 -10.22
CA VAL A 207 0.78 8.10 -10.77
C VAL A 207 1.70 7.48 -9.73
N VAL A 208 1.37 6.26 -9.30
CA VAL A 208 2.11 5.53 -8.24
C VAL A 208 2.65 4.23 -8.81
N GLY A 209 3.85 4.29 -9.41
CA GLY A 209 4.52 3.11 -9.94
C GLY A 209 3.97 2.59 -11.28
N VAL A 210 4.60 1.53 -11.80
CA VAL A 210 4.27 0.96 -13.12
C VAL A 210 2.94 0.22 -13.11
N GLY A 211 2.59 -0.42 -12.00
CA GLY A 211 1.32 -1.16 -11.83
C GLY A 211 0.09 -0.26 -11.79
N SER A 212 0.25 1.04 -11.49
CA SER A 212 -0.86 2.00 -11.47
C SER A 212 -1.09 2.73 -12.80
N VAL A 213 -0.33 2.38 -13.85
CA VAL A 213 -0.57 2.91 -15.20
C VAL A 213 -1.87 2.33 -15.73
N GLY A 214 -2.91 3.17 -15.79
CA GLY A 214 -4.27 2.76 -16.19
C GLY A 214 -5.27 2.65 -15.03
N THR A 215 -4.82 2.56 -13.77
CA THR A 215 -5.70 2.65 -12.60
C THR A 215 -5.85 4.11 -12.15
N ARG A 216 -7.03 4.45 -11.62
CA ARG A 216 -7.28 5.79 -11.07
C ARG A 216 -6.75 5.84 -9.64
N ALA A 217 -5.61 6.52 -9.47
CA ALA A 217 -5.05 6.81 -8.16
C ALA A 217 -5.08 8.32 -7.92
N TRP A 218 -5.61 8.74 -6.78
CA TRP A 218 -5.76 10.13 -6.39
C TRP A 218 -5.13 10.37 -5.03
N ILE A 219 -4.71 11.58 -4.78
CA ILE A 219 -4.39 12.07 -3.44
C ILE A 219 -5.34 13.21 -3.09
N GLY A 220 -5.86 13.16 -1.87
CA GLY A 220 -6.60 14.26 -1.26
C GLY A 220 -5.71 14.96 -0.24
N LEU A 221 -5.64 16.29 -0.35
CA LEU A 221 -5.12 17.16 0.69
C LEU A 221 -6.30 17.54 1.60
N LEU A 222 -6.22 17.18 2.85
CA LEU A 222 -7.14 17.61 3.89
C LEU A 222 -6.38 18.48 4.88
N LEU A 223 -7.04 19.48 5.44
CA LEU A 223 -6.50 20.32 6.51
C LEU A 223 -7.41 20.24 7.74
N GLY A 224 -6.78 20.11 8.88
CA GLY A 224 -7.44 20.09 10.18
C GLY A 224 -7.61 21.50 10.75
N ARG A 225 -6.99 21.77 11.91
CA ARG A 225 -7.12 23.03 12.63
C ARG A 225 -6.68 24.25 11.83
N ASP A 226 -5.59 24.13 11.08
CA ASP A 226 -4.95 25.23 10.33
C ASP A 226 -4.18 24.68 9.11
N ASP A 227 -3.52 25.58 8.37
CA ASP A 227 -2.76 25.24 7.16
C ASP A 227 -1.51 24.37 7.41
N ASP A 228 -1.08 24.25 8.67
CA ASP A 228 0.05 23.43 9.09
C ASP A 228 -0.38 22.09 9.74
N ASP A 229 -1.67 21.76 9.70
CA ASP A 229 -2.26 20.51 10.18
C ASP A 229 -2.79 19.65 9.02
N PRO A 230 -1.90 19.06 8.19
CA PRO A 230 -2.29 18.34 6.99
C PRO A 230 -2.54 16.85 7.24
N LEU A 231 -3.51 16.33 6.51
CA LEU A 231 -3.70 14.91 6.27
C LEU A 231 -3.73 14.65 4.76
N PHE A 232 -2.92 13.69 4.29
CA PHE A 232 -2.99 13.20 2.92
C PHE A 232 -3.63 11.82 2.92
N LEU A 233 -4.72 11.69 2.18
CA LEU A 233 -5.33 10.39 1.90
C LEU A 233 -5.07 10.00 0.45
N GLN A 234 -4.74 8.74 0.24
CA GLN A 234 -4.64 8.16 -1.09
C GLN A 234 -5.91 7.36 -1.38
N PHE A 235 -6.50 7.63 -2.54
CA PHE A 235 -7.64 6.89 -3.05
C PHE A 235 -7.17 6.09 -4.27
N LYS A 236 -7.42 4.81 -4.27
CA LYS A 236 -7.14 3.91 -5.39
C LYS A 236 -8.44 3.23 -5.82
N GLN A 237 -8.67 3.16 -7.12
CA GLN A 237 -9.73 2.32 -7.66
C GLN A 237 -9.34 0.86 -7.43
N ALA A 238 -10.26 0.06 -6.85
CA ALA A 238 -10.11 -1.37 -6.72
C ALA A 238 -10.82 -2.06 -7.90
N GLU A 239 -10.10 -2.98 -8.55
CA GLU A 239 -10.57 -3.79 -9.67
C GLU A 239 -10.71 -5.26 -9.23
N PRO A 240 -11.39 -6.13 -10.01
CA PRO A 240 -11.32 -7.56 -9.77
C PRO A 240 -9.88 -8.05 -9.72
N SER A 241 -9.55 -8.93 -8.77
CA SER A 241 -8.21 -9.53 -8.75
C SER A 241 -7.98 -10.36 -10.01
N VAL A 242 -6.81 -10.26 -10.62
CA VAL A 242 -6.40 -11.14 -11.73
C VAL A 242 -6.41 -12.62 -11.34
N LEU A 243 -6.37 -12.92 -10.06
CA LEU A 243 -6.41 -14.28 -9.52
C LEU A 243 -7.81 -14.88 -9.57
N GLU A 244 -8.87 -14.09 -9.64
CA GLU A 244 -10.26 -14.56 -9.67
C GLU A 244 -10.52 -15.50 -10.84
N ALA A 245 -9.86 -15.29 -11.99
CA ALA A 245 -9.94 -16.18 -13.14
C ALA A 245 -9.46 -17.61 -12.85
N PHE A 246 -8.70 -17.83 -11.76
CA PHE A 246 -8.06 -19.09 -11.42
C PHE A 246 -8.46 -19.67 -10.06
N ALA A 247 -8.88 -18.82 -9.13
CA ALA A 247 -9.25 -19.18 -7.76
C ALA A 247 -10.75 -19.05 -7.48
N GLY A 248 -11.50 -18.41 -8.38
CA GLY A 248 -12.90 -18.06 -8.18
C GLY A 248 -13.06 -16.62 -7.71
N ALA A 249 -14.27 -16.08 -7.82
CA ALA A 249 -14.59 -14.72 -7.40
C ALA A 249 -14.41 -14.54 -5.88
N SER A 250 -14.11 -13.30 -5.48
CA SER A 250 -14.09 -12.92 -4.07
C SER A 250 -15.46 -13.10 -3.40
N GLU A 251 -15.47 -13.49 -2.14
CA GLU A 251 -16.67 -13.52 -1.29
C GLU A 251 -17.00 -12.16 -0.69
N GLU A 252 -16.07 -11.20 -0.77
CA GLU A 252 -16.29 -9.84 -0.28
C GLU A 252 -17.29 -9.08 -1.17
N PRO A 253 -18.13 -8.19 -0.60
CA PRO A 253 -19.21 -7.54 -1.34
C PRO A 253 -18.73 -6.60 -2.45
N THR A 254 -17.52 -6.07 -2.33
CA THR A 254 -16.92 -5.15 -3.30
C THR A 254 -15.42 -5.43 -3.44
N HIS A 255 -14.82 -4.96 -4.53
CA HIS A 255 -13.36 -5.10 -4.73
C HIS A 255 -12.56 -4.29 -3.70
N GLY A 256 -13.07 -3.11 -3.31
CA GLY A 256 -12.46 -2.32 -2.24
C GLY A 256 -12.51 -3.04 -0.89
N ALA A 257 -13.64 -3.68 -0.55
CA ALA A 257 -13.76 -4.50 0.67
C ALA A 257 -12.77 -5.68 0.65
N ARG A 258 -12.61 -6.34 -0.51
CA ARG A 258 -11.62 -7.42 -0.70
C ARG A 258 -10.19 -6.96 -0.38
N VAL A 259 -9.79 -5.80 -0.94
CA VAL A 259 -8.45 -5.24 -0.69
C VAL A 259 -8.26 -4.92 0.79
N VAL A 260 -9.22 -4.24 1.41
CA VAL A 260 -9.16 -3.86 2.83
C VAL A 260 -9.13 -5.09 3.74
N ALA A 261 -9.98 -6.09 3.47
CA ALA A 261 -10.02 -7.33 4.26
C ALA A 261 -8.70 -8.09 4.18
N GLY A 262 -8.16 -8.28 2.97
CA GLY A 262 -6.89 -8.97 2.78
C GLY A 262 -5.71 -8.24 3.41
N GLN A 263 -5.66 -6.91 3.28
CA GLN A 263 -4.63 -6.10 3.91
C GLN A 263 -4.68 -6.19 5.44
N ARG A 264 -5.86 -6.04 6.05
CA ARG A 264 -6.04 -6.16 7.51
C ARG A 264 -5.71 -7.56 8.03
N LEU A 265 -5.99 -8.60 7.24
CA LEU A 265 -5.71 -9.97 7.62
C LEU A 265 -4.21 -10.29 7.62
N MET A 266 -3.45 -9.72 6.69
CA MET A 266 -2.06 -10.11 6.45
C MET A 266 -1.04 -9.13 7.01
N GLN A 267 -1.31 -7.82 7.05
CA GLN A 267 -0.37 -6.85 7.62
C GLN A 267 -0.34 -6.90 9.13
N ALA A 268 0.86 -6.81 9.68
CA ALA A 268 1.06 -6.70 11.14
C ALA A 268 0.54 -5.38 11.74
N GLY A 269 0.36 -4.34 10.91
CA GLY A 269 -0.23 -3.07 11.31
C GLY A 269 -0.73 -2.30 10.08
N SER A 270 -2.03 -2.08 9.99
CA SER A 270 -2.65 -1.33 8.90
C SER A 270 -2.88 0.14 9.28
N ASP A 271 -2.97 1.01 8.28
CA ASP A 271 -3.31 2.42 8.47
C ASP A 271 -4.65 2.57 9.19
N ILE A 272 -4.75 3.57 10.09
CA ILE A 272 -6.00 3.82 10.85
C ILE A 272 -7.15 4.24 9.95
N PHE A 273 -6.84 4.84 8.80
CA PHE A 273 -7.81 5.28 7.80
C PHE A 273 -7.92 4.31 6.62
N LEU A 274 -7.42 3.06 6.74
CA LEU A 274 -7.67 2.05 5.74
C LEU A 274 -9.15 1.68 5.70
N GLY A 275 -9.78 1.83 4.54
CA GLY A 275 -11.19 1.50 4.31
C GLY A 275 -11.54 1.58 2.84
N SER A 276 -12.78 1.30 2.50
CA SER A 276 -13.28 1.35 1.13
C SER A 276 -14.68 1.98 1.08
N THR A 277 -15.02 2.55 -0.06
CA THR A 277 -16.36 3.06 -0.34
C THR A 277 -16.64 2.95 -1.83
N GLN A 278 -17.92 2.89 -2.20
CA GLN A 278 -18.33 2.87 -3.60
C GLN A 278 -18.66 4.27 -4.07
N VAL A 279 -18.28 4.58 -5.29
CA VAL A 279 -18.46 5.89 -5.93
C VAL A 279 -19.10 5.72 -7.31
N GLU A 280 -20.15 6.48 -7.58
CA GLU A 280 -20.76 6.57 -8.91
C GLU A 280 -20.32 7.87 -9.57
N PHE A 281 -19.58 7.77 -10.67
CA PHE A 281 -19.25 8.94 -11.46
C PHE A 281 -20.31 9.16 -12.56
N PRO A 282 -20.90 10.37 -12.67
CA PRO A 282 -21.84 10.69 -13.73
C PRO A 282 -21.21 10.46 -15.10
N GLY A 283 -21.89 9.72 -15.99
CA GLY A 283 -21.42 9.41 -17.34
C GLY A 283 -20.46 8.23 -17.49
N ALA A 284 -20.04 7.59 -16.41
CA ALA A 284 -19.17 6.41 -16.45
C ALA A 284 -19.96 5.11 -16.20
N GLY A 285 -21.03 4.88 -16.84
CA GLY A 285 -21.86 3.65 -16.91
C GLY A 285 -21.63 2.53 -15.87
N GLY A 286 -21.57 2.82 -14.55
CA GLY A 286 -21.45 1.84 -13.49
C GLY A 286 -20.88 2.38 -12.18
N THR A 287 -21.26 1.74 -11.07
CA THR A 287 -20.67 1.93 -9.73
C THR A 287 -19.22 1.45 -9.73
N ARG A 288 -18.32 2.18 -9.07
CA ARG A 288 -16.89 1.83 -8.95
C ARG A 288 -16.48 1.79 -7.48
N ASP A 289 -15.63 0.83 -7.17
CA ASP A 289 -15.08 0.60 -5.84
C ASP A 289 -13.75 1.34 -5.63
#